data_9e39601450b39ed4f3b9a3d6af8803d4
#
_entry.id   9e39601450b39ed4f3b9a3d6af8803d4
#
_cell.length_a   1.000
_cell.length_b   1.000
_cell.length_c   1.000
_cell.angle_alpha   90.00
_cell.angle_beta   90.00
_cell.angle_gamma   90.00
#
_symmetry.space_group_name_H-M   'P 1'
#
loop_
_entity.id
_entity.type
_entity.pdbx_description
1 polymer ?
#
loop_
_entity_poly.entity_id
_entity_poly.type
_entity_poly.pdbx_seq_one_letter_code
_entity_poly.pdbx_strand_id
1 'polypeptide(L)'
;MCIRDSSSPARVRVTYGQEEPEAPAAPVQPEKKPEPRPQPKPEQPKTRKPEPPKAPVKAPEPPKAAQAPAAAPEQSVPDDNARRITEFLTGLLEHMDSPAQVQVTETEKGRYSVVLEGQKLGQLIGRRGETLDAIQQLTNYAVNSGREKRIRVHVDAENYRAKREQSLESLARKVAAKVTRYRRSVTLEPMNAYERHVIHAALQDVPGVNTYSIGSEPNRRVVVSYDRDKR
;
A
#
# COMPACT_ATOMS: atom_id res chain seq x y z
N MET A 1 -24.27 55.11 36.46
CA MET A 1 -23.22 54.13 36.22
C MET A 1 -23.21 53.79 34.75
N CYS A 2 -22.37 54.49 33.98
CA CYS A 2 -22.39 54.39 32.50
C CYS A 2 -21.37 53.37 32.04
N ILE A 3 -21.84 52.29 31.43
CA ILE A 3 -20.97 51.31 30.76
C ILE A 3 -20.75 51.84 29.33
N ARG A 4 -19.49 52.22 29.03
CA ARG A 4 -19.09 52.59 27.66
C ARG A 4 -18.64 51.33 26.93
N ASP A 5 -19.44 50.90 25.95
CA ASP A 5 -19.02 49.96 24.92
C ASP A 5 -18.06 50.67 23.95
N SER A 6 -16.83 50.25 23.92
CA SER A 6 -15.86 50.64 22.90
C SER A 6 -15.54 49.47 21.98
N SER A 7 -16.35 49.35 20.96
CA SER A 7 -16.11 48.48 19.82
C SER A 7 -15.19 49.20 18.82
N SER A 8 -13.90 48.89 18.88
CA SER A 8 -12.93 49.32 17.86
C SER A 8 -12.68 48.16 16.89
N PRO A 9 -12.97 48.35 15.59
CA PRO A 9 -12.64 47.31 14.59
C PRO A 9 -11.11 47.25 14.39
N ALA A 10 -10.52 46.08 14.54
CA ALA A 10 -9.13 45.83 14.23
C ALA A 10 -8.89 45.98 12.71
N ARG A 11 -8.09 46.96 12.32
CA ARG A 11 -7.64 47.10 10.93
C ARG A 11 -6.38 46.30 10.73
N VAL A 12 -6.45 45.19 9.98
CA VAL A 12 -5.29 44.44 9.49
C VAL A 12 -4.74 45.18 8.27
N ARG A 13 -3.52 45.67 8.35
CA ARG A 13 -2.80 46.27 7.22
C ARG A 13 -1.93 45.16 6.60
N VAL A 14 -2.30 44.66 5.43
CA VAL A 14 -1.48 43.75 4.62
C VAL A 14 -0.57 44.61 3.75
N THR A 15 0.74 44.56 4.00
CA THR A 15 1.78 45.18 3.15
C THR A 15 2.29 44.12 2.18
N TYR A 16 2.00 44.32 0.88
CA TYR A 16 2.67 43.58 -0.19
C TYR A 16 4.02 44.22 -0.44
N GLY A 17 5.09 43.46 -0.26
CA GLY A 17 6.44 43.86 -0.69
C GLY A 17 6.49 43.83 -2.20
N GLN A 18 6.79 44.95 -2.84
CA GLN A 18 7.20 45.00 -4.26
C GLN A 18 8.62 44.49 -4.34
N GLU A 19 8.81 43.40 -5.05
CA GLU A 19 10.15 42.98 -5.50
C GLU A 19 10.59 43.88 -6.65
N GLU A 20 11.71 44.54 -6.46
CA GLU A 20 12.43 45.26 -7.53
C GLU A 20 12.97 44.25 -8.56
N PRO A 21 12.92 44.56 -9.84
CA PRO A 21 13.47 43.66 -10.89
C PRO A 21 15.01 43.73 -10.89
N GLU A 22 15.64 42.64 -10.50
CA GLU A 22 17.07 42.44 -10.71
C GLU A 22 17.42 42.38 -12.22
N ALA A 23 18.47 43.08 -12.59
CA ALA A 23 19.00 43.24 -13.91
C ALA A 23 19.45 41.88 -14.51
N PRO A 24 19.42 41.72 -15.87
CA PRO A 24 19.72 40.45 -16.52
C PRO A 24 21.22 40.16 -16.49
N ALA A 25 21.58 39.03 -15.86
CA ALA A 25 22.90 38.45 -15.94
C ALA A 25 23.18 37.86 -17.33
N ALA A 26 24.38 38.08 -17.82
CA ALA A 26 24.91 37.70 -19.15
C ALA A 26 24.78 36.20 -19.44
N PRO A 27 24.71 35.80 -20.75
CA PRO A 27 24.53 34.44 -21.16
C PRO A 27 25.77 33.57 -20.90
N VAL A 28 25.62 32.54 -20.13
CA VAL A 28 26.62 31.48 -19.96
C VAL A 28 26.54 30.55 -21.16
N GLN A 29 27.69 30.40 -21.84
CA GLN A 29 27.85 29.51 -22.98
C GLN A 29 27.61 28.05 -22.62
N PRO A 30 27.02 27.22 -23.50
CA PRO A 30 26.80 25.80 -23.22
C PRO A 30 28.11 25.03 -23.34
N GLU A 31 28.54 24.44 -22.23
CA GLU A 31 29.60 23.44 -22.18
C GLU A 31 29.22 22.19 -22.99
N LYS A 32 30.16 21.78 -23.87
CA LYS A 32 30.05 20.61 -24.72
C LYS A 32 29.88 19.33 -23.94
N LYS A 33 28.80 18.61 -24.22
CA LYS A 33 28.62 17.21 -23.88
C LYS A 33 29.81 16.37 -24.34
N PRO A 34 30.40 15.53 -23.50
CA PRO A 34 31.32 14.51 -23.97
C PRO A 34 30.56 13.38 -24.68
N GLU A 35 31.04 12.99 -25.84
CA GLU A 35 30.57 11.87 -26.65
C GLU A 35 30.70 10.54 -25.91
N PRO A 36 29.75 9.62 -26.06
CA PRO A 36 29.84 8.30 -25.47
C PRO A 36 30.84 7.43 -26.21
N ARG A 37 31.86 6.91 -25.52
CA ARG A 37 32.77 5.87 -26.00
C ARG A 37 32.02 4.62 -26.42
N PRO A 38 32.39 3.95 -27.51
CA PRO A 38 31.77 2.71 -27.96
C PRO A 38 32.06 1.56 -26.97
N GLN A 39 31.03 0.86 -26.56
CA GLN A 39 31.12 -0.36 -25.77
C GLN A 39 31.58 -1.52 -26.67
N PRO A 40 32.50 -2.40 -26.22
CA PRO A 40 32.82 -3.60 -26.94
C PRO A 40 31.68 -4.62 -26.85
N LYS A 41 31.29 -5.19 -27.97
CA LYS A 41 30.36 -6.31 -28.10
C LYS A 41 30.88 -7.51 -27.34
N PRO A 42 30.06 -8.19 -26.56
CA PRO A 42 30.42 -9.50 -26.06
C PRO A 42 30.25 -10.55 -27.16
N GLU A 43 31.32 -11.27 -27.46
CA GLU A 43 31.34 -12.45 -28.30
C GLU A 43 30.50 -13.57 -27.68
N GLN A 44 29.69 -14.20 -28.53
CA GLN A 44 28.92 -15.37 -28.22
C GLN A 44 29.85 -16.61 -28.15
N PRO A 45 29.83 -17.42 -27.10
CA PRO A 45 30.45 -18.74 -27.18
C PRO A 45 29.48 -19.73 -27.83
N LYS A 46 30.01 -20.40 -28.83
CA LYS A 46 29.40 -21.44 -29.64
C LYS A 46 28.99 -22.65 -28.81
N THR A 47 27.78 -23.08 -29.10
CA THR A 47 27.16 -24.37 -28.81
C THR A 47 28.12 -25.55 -28.69
N ARG A 48 27.98 -26.27 -27.59
CA ARG A 48 28.22 -27.73 -27.51
C ARG A 48 27.02 -28.39 -26.87
N LYS A 49 26.38 -29.19 -27.70
CA LYS A 49 25.30 -30.12 -27.36
C LYS A 49 25.94 -31.37 -26.73
N PRO A 50 25.45 -31.86 -25.64
CA PRO A 50 25.58 -33.29 -25.33
C PRO A 50 24.22 -33.97 -25.38
N GLU A 51 24.24 -35.13 -26.01
CA GLU A 51 23.17 -36.11 -26.12
C GLU A 51 22.75 -36.70 -24.75
N PRO A 52 21.53 -37.29 -24.68
CA PRO A 52 20.95 -37.75 -23.43
C PRO A 52 21.34 -39.21 -23.11
N PRO A 53 21.55 -39.54 -21.86
CA PRO A 53 21.50 -40.95 -21.45
C PRO A 53 20.11 -41.33 -20.94
N LYS A 54 19.73 -42.52 -21.38
CA LYS A 54 18.51 -43.32 -21.18
C LYS A 54 18.16 -43.51 -19.71
N ALA A 55 16.84 -43.55 -19.49
CA ALA A 55 16.10 -44.02 -18.32
C ALA A 55 16.41 -45.52 -17.95
N PRO A 56 15.82 -46.10 -16.91
CA PRO A 56 14.85 -45.68 -15.90
C PRO A 56 15.19 -46.14 -14.47
N VAL A 57 14.85 -45.42 -13.45
CA VAL A 57 14.67 -45.97 -12.10
C VAL A 57 13.34 -45.45 -11.53
N LYS A 58 12.52 -46.41 -11.13
CA LYS A 58 11.19 -46.26 -10.51
C LYS A 58 11.27 -45.33 -9.30
N ALA A 59 10.45 -44.29 -9.30
CA ALA A 59 10.12 -43.52 -8.12
C ALA A 59 9.06 -44.26 -7.29
N PRO A 60 9.16 -44.26 -5.96
CA PRO A 60 8.05 -44.67 -5.11
C PRO A 60 7.03 -43.53 -5.05
N GLU A 61 5.76 -43.88 -5.22
CA GLU A 61 4.61 -43.01 -5.08
C GLU A 61 4.61 -42.34 -3.69
N PRO A 62 4.33 -41.04 -3.60
CA PRO A 62 4.00 -40.43 -2.32
C PRO A 62 2.57 -40.83 -1.90
N PRO A 63 2.30 -41.00 -0.60
CA PRO A 63 1.00 -41.41 -0.13
C PRO A 63 -0.04 -40.33 -0.45
N LYS A 64 -1.14 -40.81 -1.03
CA LYS A 64 -2.36 -40.10 -1.33
C LYS A 64 -2.86 -39.35 -0.08
N ALA A 65 -2.49 -38.09 0.05
CA ALA A 65 -3.13 -37.21 1.02
C ALA A 65 -4.60 -37.05 0.60
N ALA A 66 -5.46 -37.40 1.51
CA ALA A 66 -6.90 -37.26 1.37
C ALA A 66 -7.22 -35.82 0.97
N GLN A 67 -7.75 -35.66 -0.22
CA GLN A 67 -8.42 -34.44 -0.63
C GLN A 67 -9.65 -34.31 0.28
N ALA A 68 -9.56 -33.40 1.25
CA ALA A 68 -10.76 -32.85 1.84
C ALA A 68 -11.60 -32.25 0.70
N PRO A 69 -12.90 -32.53 0.63
CA PRO A 69 -13.73 -31.95 -0.40
C PRO A 69 -13.68 -30.44 -0.25
N ALA A 70 -13.23 -29.78 -1.32
CA ALA A 70 -13.43 -28.37 -1.47
C ALA A 70 -14.93 -28.12 -1.31
N ALA A 71 -15.31 -27.52 -0.19
CA ALA A 71 -16.65 -27.03 0.00
C ALA A 71 -16.92 -26.07 -1.15
N ALA A 72 -17.79 -26.47 -2.05
CA ALA A 72 -18.39 -25.59 -3.02
C ALA A 72 -18.91 -24.38 -2.25
N PRO A 73 -18.79 -23.15 -2.78
CA PRO A 73 -19.37 -22.00 -2.12
C PRO A 73 -20.87 -22.27 -1.99
N GLU A 74 -21.30 -22.56 -0.76
CA GLU A 74 -22.70 -22.59 -0.43
C GLU A 74 -23.24 -21.21 -0.80
N GLN A 75 -24.05 -21.17 -1.84
CA GLN A 75 -24.86 -20.03 -2.21
C GLN A 75 -25.88 -19.85 -1.08
N SER A 76 -25.41 -19.29 0.03
CA SER A 76 -26.26 -18.88 1.12
C SER A 76 -27.24 -17.86 0.54
N VAL A 77 -28.53 -18.10 0.80
CA VAL A 77 -29.63 -17.18 0.50
C VAL A 77 -29.17 -15.79 0.91
N PRO A 78 -29.17 -14.80 0.01
CA PRO A 78 -28.56 -13.50 0.32
C PRO A 78 -29.36 -12.86 1.44
N ASP A 79 -28.77 -12.82 2.63
CA ASP A 79 -29.31 -12.07 3.75
C ASP A 79 -29.59 -10.64 3.32
N ASP A 80 -30.64 -10.02 3.83
CA ASP A 80 -31.01 -8.64 3.52
C ASP A 80 -29.81 -7.67 3.66
N ASN A 81 -28.88 -8.01 4.56
CA ASN A 81 -27.61 -7.31 4.73
C ASN A 81 -26.67 -7.49 3.55
N ALA A 82 -26.49 -8.71 3.07
CA ALA A 82 -25.63 -9.01 1.93
C ALA A 82 -26.14 -8.31 0.66
N ARG A 83 -27.47 -8.31 0.45
CA ARG A 83 -28.09 -7.59 -0.68
C ARG A 83 -27.80 -6.08 -0.62
N ARG A 84 -27.97 -5.46 0.54
CA ARG A 84 -27.68 -4.03 0.72
C ARG A 84 -26.19 -3.68 0.51
N ILE A 85 -25.30 -4.54 0.98
CA ILE A 85 -23.86 -4.39 0.77
C ILE A 85 -23.55 -4.45 -0.73
N THR A 86 -24.09 -5.44 -1.42
CA THR A 86 -23.88 -5.63 -2.87
C THR A 86 -24.44 -4.43 -3.66
N GLU A 87 -25.67 -4.03 -3.38
CA GLU A 87 -26.33 -2.90 -4.06
C GLU A 87 -25.55 -1.60 -3.88
N PHE A 88 -25.15 -1.29 -2.65
CA PHE A 88 -24.34 -0.11 -2.36
C PHE A 88 -22.99 -0.13 -3.08
N LEU A 89 -22.27 -1.27 -3.00
CA LEU A 89 -20.96 -1.38 -3.65
C LEU A 89 -21.07 -1.35 -5.17
N THR A 90 -22.04 -2.03 -5.75
CA THR A 90 -22.23 -2.00 -7.21
C THR A 90 -22.49 -0.59 -7.70
N GLY A 91 -23.40 0.14 -7.05
CA GLY A 91 -23.67 1.55 -7.40
C GLY A 91 -22.44 2.44 -7.22
N LEU A 92 -21.67 2.26 -6.16
CA LEU A 92 -20.43 3.02 -5.94
C LEU A 92 -19.38 2.73 -7.02
N LEU A 93 -19.20 1.46 -7.38
CA LEU A 93 -18.23 1.02 -8.39
C LEU A 93 -18.59 1.51 -9.79
N GLU A 94 -19.88 1.55 -10.12
CA GLU A 94 -20.38 2.14 -11.36
C GLU A 94 -20.05 3.63 -11.45
N HIS A 95 -20.25 4.39 -10.37
CA HIS A 95 -19.90 5.81 -10.32
C HIS A 95 -18.41 6.11 -10.36
N MET A 96 -17.58 5.11 -9.99
CA MET A 96 -16.12 5.20 -10.07
C MET A 96 -15.56 4.73 -11.41
N ASP A 97 -16.39 4.41 -12.41
CA ASP A 97 -15.98 3.83 -13.71
C ASP A 97 -15.07 2.59 -13.59
N SER A 98 -15.23 1.85 -12.53
CA SER A 98 -14.42 0.68 -12.19
C SER A 98 -15.30 -0.55 -11.97
N PRO A 99 -15.83 -1.16 -13.03
CA PRO A 99 -16.67 -2.34 -12.91
C PRO A 99 -15.88 -3.49 -12.29
N ALA A 100 -16.34 -3.96 -11.15
CA ALA A 100 -15.79 -5.11 -10.47
C ALA A 100 -16.92 -6.03 -9.99
N GLN A 101 -16.65 -7.32 -9.93
CA GLN A 101 -17.56 -8.28 -9.33
C GLN A 101 -17.45 -8.20 -7.81
N VAL A 102 -18.59 -8.17 -7.14
CA VAL A 102 -18.70 -8.06 -5.70
C VAL A 102 -19.12 -9.42 -5.16
N GLN A 103 -18.25 -10.11 -4.45
CA GLN A 103 -18.54 -11.37 -3.77
C GLN A 103 -18.69 -11.08 -2.28
N VAL A 104 -19.88 -11.32 -1.72
CA VAL A 104 -20.16 -11.10 -0.30
C VAL A 104 -20.31 -12.45 0.39
N THR A 105 -19.54 -12.66 1.46
CA THR A 105 -19.59 -13.87 2.28
C THR A 105 -19.79 -13.48 3.73
N GLU A 106 -20.73 -14.09 4.43
CA GLU A 106 -20.86 -13.95 5.87
C GLU A 106 -19.84 -14.87 6.55
N THR A 107 -18.90 -14.27 7.30
CA THR A 107 -17.87 -15.02 8.04
C THR A 107 -18.36 -15.40 9.43
N GLU A 108 -19.03 -14.48 10.08
CA GLU A 108 -19.62 -14.65 11.41
C GLU A 108 -20.88 -13.82 11.50
N LYS A 109 -21.76 -14.13 12.42
CA LYS A 109 -23.02 -13.42 12.61
C LYS A 109 -22.82 -11.90 12.75
N GLY A 110 -23.21 -11.17 11.70
CA GLY A 110 -23.03 -9.71 11.62
C GLY A 110 -21.64 -9.25 11.14
N ARG A 111 -20.80 -10.17 10.62
CA ARG A 111 -19.53 -9.85 9.95
C ARG A 111 -19.54 -10.35 8.52
N TYR A 112 -19.36 -9.44 7.59
CA TYR A 112 -19.34 -9.72 6.16
C TYR A 112 -17.96 -9.46 5.59
N SER A 113 -17.44 -10.42 4.85
CA SER A 113 -16.24 -10.28 4.04
C SER A 113 -16.66 -10.07 2.60
N VAL A 114 -16.16 -9.01 1.99
CA VAL A 114 -16.43 -8.66 0.60
C VAL A 114 -15.14 -8.72 -0.17
N VAL A 115 -15.12 -9.51 -1.24
CA VAL A 115 -14.00 -9.59 -2.17
C VAL A 115 -14.40 -8.92 -3.47
N LEU A 116 -13.57 -7.97 -3.90
CA LEU A 116 -13.71 -7.28 -5.17
C LEU A 116 -12.80 -7.92 -6.20
N GLU A 117 -13.37 -8.38 -7.33
CA GLU A 117 -12.63 -8.97 -8.44
C GLU A 117 -12.92 -8.21 -9.74
N GLY A 118 -11.88 -7.83 -10.49
CA GLY A 118 -12.07 -7.06 -11.72
C GLY A 118 -10.78 -6.63 -12.40
N GLN A 119 -10.90 -5.96 -13.54
CA GLN A 119 -9.72 -5.58 -14.36
C GLN A 119 -9.05 -4.27 -13.92
N LYS A 120 -9.77 -3.35 -13.28
CA LYS A 120 -9.28 -2.00 -12.90
C LYS A 120 -9.13 -1.81 -11.39
N LEU A 121 -8.79 -2.85 -10.68
CA LEU A 121 -8.71 -2.82 -9.21
C LEU A 121 -7.69 -1.81 -8.67
N GLY A 122 -6.69 -1.41 -9.45
CA GLY A 122 -5.73 -0.40 -9.05
C GLY A 122 -6.35 0.94 -8.64
N GLN A 123 -7.44 1.36 -9.29
CA GLN A 123 -8.17 2.58 -8.92
C GLN A 123 -8.95 2.40 -7.61
N LEU A 124 -9.53 1.21 -7.39
CA LEU A 124 -10.27 0.88 -6.17
C LEU A 124 -9.35 0.70 -4.97
N ILE A 125 -8.15 0.21 -5.20
CA ILE A 125 -7.12 0.11 -4.16
C ILE A 125 -6.58 1.51 -3.83
N GLY A 126 -6.26 2.29 -4.87
CA GLY A 126 -5.66 3.60 -4.74
C GLY A 126 -4.22 3.56 -4.24
N ARG A 127 -3.71 4.72 -3.86
CA ARG A 127 -2.34 4.81 -3.36
C ARG A 127 -2.24 4.17 -1.97
N ARG A 128 -1.51 3.05 -1.86
CA ARG A 128 -1.29 2.30 -0.61
C ARG A 128 -2.55 1.74 0.06
N GLY A 129 -3.64 1.55 -0.70
CA GLY A 129 -4.88 1.05 -0.15
C GLY A 129 -5.78 2.12 0.48
N GLU A 130 -5.45 3.40 0.37
CA GLU A 130 -6.23 4.51 0.95
C GLU A 130 -7.66 4.56 0.40
N THR A 131 -7.83 4.34 -0.92
CA THR A 131 -9.16 4.30 -1.54
C THR A 131 -9.96 3.09 -1.07
N LEU A 132 -9.32 1.93 -0.95
CA LEU A 132 -9.97 0.71 -0.45
C LEU A 132 -10.43 0.87 1.00
N ASP A 133 -9.62 1.52 1.84
CA ASP A 133 -9.99 1.84 3.22
C ASP A 133 -11.18 2.81 3.29
N ALA A 134 -11.21 3.82 2.40
CA ALA A 134 -12.34 4.75 2.28
C ALA A 134 -13.62 4.06 1.82
N ILE A 135 -13.55 3.19 0.79
CA ILE A 135 -14.67 2.37 0.33
C ILE A 135 -15.22 1.51 1.48
N GLN A 136 -14.34 0.85 2.23
CA GLN A 136 -14.76 0.06 3.39
C GLN A 136 -15.47 0.91 4.46
N GLN A 137 -14.97 2.10 4.76
CA GLN A 137 -15.60 3.00 5.73
C GLN A 137 -16.96 3.48 5.26
N LEU A 138 -17.08 3.91 3.99
CA LEU A 138 -18.33 4.32 3.38
C LEU A 138 -19.37 3.19 3.38
N THR A 139 -18.94 1.97 3.02
CA THR A 139 -19.80 0.78 3.04
C THR A 139 -20.31 0.50 4.46
N ASN A 140 -19.42 0.52 5.44
CA ASN A 140 -19.81 0.34 6.84
C ASN A 140 -20.80 1.43 7.31
N TYR A 141 -20.59 2.66 6.90
CA TYR A 141 -21.50 3.76 7.25
C TYR A 141 -22.88 3.59 6.59
N ALA A 142 -22.91 3.37 5.27
CA ALA A 142 -24.15 3.25 4.51
C ALA A 142 -25.02 2.08 4.98
N VAL A 143 -24.41 0.93 5.22
CA VAL A 143 -25.14 -0.28 5.63
C VAL A 143 -25.64 -0.20 7.07
N ASN A 144 -24.93 0.53 7.95
CA ASN A 144 -25.32 0.71 9.36
C ASN A 144 -26.25 1.90 9.58
N SER A 145 -26.45 2.75 8.56
CA SER A 145 -27.35 3.91 8.67
C SER A 145 -28.79 3.44 8.92
N GLY A 146 -29.41 3.96 9.97
CA GLY A 146 -30.80 3.65 10.36
C GLY A 146 -30.99 2.28 11.03
N ARG A 147 -29.93 1.63 11.53
CA ARG A 147 -30.01 0.31 12.18
C ARG A 147 -29.61 0.36 13.67
N GLU A 148 -30.32 -0.41 14.47
CA GLU A 148 -29.95 -0.62 15.89
C GLU A 148 -28.76 -1.57 16.05
N LYS A 149 -28.74 -2.66 15.27
CA LYS A 149 -27.64 -3.62 15.30
C LYS A 149 -26.60 -3.30 14.24
N ARG A 150 -25.38 -2.95 14.69
CA ARG A 150 -24.24 -2.68 13.80
C ARG A 150 -23.64 -3.95 13.24
N ILE A 151 -23.45 -3.98 11.95
CA ILE A 151 -22.70 -5.01 11.23
C ILE A 151 -21.31 -4.47 10.84
N ARG A 152 -20.38 -5.37 10.67
CA ARG A 152 -19.00 -5.04 10.21
C ARG A 152 -18.78 -5.61 8.82
N VAL A 153 -18.43 -4.75 7.90
CA VAL A 153 -18.07 -5.13 6.54
C VAL A 153 -16.58 -4.94 6.36
N HIS A 154 -15.92 -6.00 5.94
CA HIS A 154 -14.51 -5.97 5.55
C HIS A 154 -14.44 -6.09 4.03
N VAL A 155 -13.86 -5.08 3.39
CA VAL A 155 -13.71 -5.05 1.93
C VAL A 155 -12.26 -5.28 1.57
N ASP A 156 -11.98 -6.23 0.69
CA ASP A 156 -10.65 -6.50 0.16
C ASP A 156 -10.71 -6.66 -1.37
N ALA A 157 -9.60 -6.36 -2.02
CA ALA A 157 -9.44 -6.46 -3.46
C ALA A 157 -8.31 -7.46 -3.77
N GLU A 158 -8.66 -8.66 -4.24
CA GLU A 158 -7.71 -9.73 -4.60
C GLU A 158 -6.60 -9.98 -3.56
N ASN A 159 -6.94 -9.98 -2.28
CA ASN A 159 -5.96 -10.13 -1.18
C ASN A 159 -4.85 -9.04 -1.20
N TYR A 160 -5.21 -7.82 -1.59
CA TYR A 160 -4.28 -6.70 -1.66
C TYR A 160 -3.55 -6.48 -0.32
N ARG A 161 -4.28 -6.56 0.81
CA ARG A 161 -3.71 -6.32 2.14
C ARG A 161 -2.57 -7.27 2.45
N ALA A 162 -2.75 -8.56 2.20
CA ALA A 162 -1.72 -9.58 2.39
C ALA A 162 -0.52 -9.39 1.43
N LYS A 163 -0.79 -9.10 0.15
CA LYS A 163 0.26 -8.79 -0.84
C LYS A 163 1.04 -7.53 -0.45
N ARG A 164 0.37 -6.52 0.09
CA ARG A 164 0.99 -5.28 0.54
C ARG A 164 1.89 -5.50 1.76
N GLU A 165 1.45 -6.26 2.73
CA GLU A 165 2.22 -6.64 3.92
C GLU A 165 3.52 -7.35 3.53
N GLN A 166 3.46 -8.37 2.67
CA GLN A 166 4.65 -9.07 2.14
C GLN A 166 5.61 -8.13 1.41
N SER A 167 5.06 -7.18 0.64
CA SER A 167 5.85 -6.16 -0.06
C SER A 167 6.57 -5.23 0.92
N LEU A 168 5.90 -4.82 2.01
CA LEU A 168 6.49 -3.99 3.06
C LEU A 168 7.57 -4.73 3.84
N GLU A 169 7.38 -6.00 4.17
CA GLU A 169 8.42 -6.82 4.80
C GLU A 169 9.65 -6.97 3.89
N SER A 170 9.44 -7.24 2.60
CA SER A 170 10.53 -7.33 1.63
C SER A 170 11.30 -6.00 1.52
N LEU A 171 10.57 -4.88 1.48
CA LEU A 171 11.15 -3.53 1.49
C LEU A 171 11.96 -3.29 2.77
N ALA A 172 11.42 -3.62 3.94
CA ALA A 172 12.06 -3.47 5.23
C ALA A 172 13.40 -4.22 5.26
N ARG A 173 13.41 -5.50 4.87
CA ARG A 173 14.64 -6.31 4.80
C ARG A 173 15.68 -5.73 3.84
N LYS A 174 15.27 -5.24 2.66
CA LYS A 174 16.16 -4.59 1.69
C LYS A 174 16.77 -3.31 2.24
N VAL A 175 15.96 -2.50 2.96
CA VAL A 175 16.43 -1.26 3.58
C VAL A 175 17.36 -1.55 4.74
N ALA A 176 17.05 -2.54 5.59
CA ALA A 176 17.91 -2.98 6.69
C ALA A 176 19.30 -3.38 6.18
N ALA A 177 19.37 -4.19 5.12
CA ALA A 177 20.64 -4.59 4.50
C ALA A 177 21.45 -3.38 3.99
N LYS A 178 20.78 -2.36 3.42
CA LYS A 178 21.43 -1.10 3.00
C LYS A 178 21.95 -0.31 4.21
N VAL A 179 21.14 -0.18 5.26
CA VAL A 179 21.51 0.54 6.49
C VAL A 179 22.71 -0.11 7.16
N THR A 180 22.72 -1.44 7.28
CA THR A 180 23.84 -2.20 7.87
C THR A 180 25.11 -2.05 7.02
N ARG A 181 24.98 -2.12 5.68
CA ARG A 181 26.13 -2.02 4.77
C ARG A 181 26.76 -0.62 4.77
N TYR A 182 25.93 0.42 4.68
CA TYR A 182 26.40 1.80 4.52
C TYR A 182 26.47 2.58 5.82
N ARG A 183 25.98 2.02 6.93
CA ARG A 183 25.89 2.67 8.27
C ARG A 183 25.24 4.06 8.24
N ARG A 184 24.23 4.21 7.36
CA ARG A 184 23.46 5.45 7.22
C ARG A 184 21.99 5.16 7.45
N SER A 185 21.32 6.07 8.16
CA SER A 185 19.87 5.99 8.35
C SER A 185 19.13 6.23 7.02
N VAL A 186 18.04 5.53 6.83
CA VAL A 186 17.15 5.66 5.67
C VAL A 186 15.75 5.99 6.18
N THR A 187 15.17 7.07 5.66
CA THR A 187 13.78 7.44 5.92
C THR A 187 12.90 6.86 4.83
N LEU A 188 11.86 6.14 5.23
CA LEU A 188 10.87 5.60 4.32
C LEU A 188 9.79 6.63 3.98
N GLU A 189 8.96 6.30 3.01
CA GLU A 189 7.81 7.13 2.66
C GLU A 189 6.78 7.18 3.79
N PRO A 190 5.92 8.22 3.84
CA PRO A 190 4.80 8.27 4.78
C PRO A 190 3.88 7.07 4.58
N MET A 191 3.39 6.50 5.66
CA MET A 191 2.52 5.33 5.64
C MET A 191 1.60 5.30 6.86
N ASN A 192 0.53 4.53 6.78
CA ASN A 192 -0.45 4.40 7.87
C ASN A 192 0.14 3.69 9.10
N ALA A 193 -0.58 3.74 10.22
CA ALA A 193 -0.10 3.18 11.49
C ALA A 193 0.15 1.66 11.42
N TYR A 194 -0.71 0.92 10.70
CA TYR A 194 -0.55 -0.51 10.52
C TYR A 194 0.70 -0.85 9.70
N GLU A 195 0.91 -0.18 8.57
CA GLU A 195 2.08 -0.39 7.72
C GLU A 195 3.40 -0.08 8.47
N ARG A 196 3.39 0.98 9.31
CA ARG A 196 4.54 1.29 10.17
C ARG A 196 4.81 0.17 11.17
N HIS A 197 3.75 -0.40 11.75
CA HIS A 197 3.87 -1.53 12.67
C HIS A 197 4.46 -2.77 11.98
N VAL A 198 4.03 -3.10 10.76
CA VAL A 198 4.58 -4.21 9.96
C VAL A 198 6.09 -4.05 9.76
N ILE A 199 6.55 -2.85 9.41
CA ILE A 199 7.99 -2.59 9.23
C ILE A 199 8.74 -2.69 10.55
N HIS A 200 8.21 -2.16 11.66
CA HIS A 200 8.82 -2.29 12.98
C HIS A 200 8.94 -3.76 13.40
N ALA A 201 7.88 -4.55 13.24
CA ALA A 201 7.86 -5.97 13.54
C ALA A 201 8.87 -6.76 12.68
N ALA A 202 8.90 -6.49 11.37
CA ALA A 202 9.82 -7.17 10.45
C ALA A 202 11.31 -6.89 10.73
N LEU A 203 11.63 -5.79 11.41
CA LEU A 203 13.01 -5.36 11.73
C LEU A 203 13.34 -5.45 13.22
N GLN A 204 12.41 -5.92 14.04
CA GLN A 204 12.61 -6.03 15.47
C GLN A 204 13.81 -6.95 15.82
N ASP A 205 13.92 -8.08 15.14
CA ASP A 205 14.92 -9.10 15.40
C ASP A 205 16.17 -8.97 14.53
N VAL A 206 16.25 -7.92 13.69
CA VAL A 206 17.39 -7.71 12.82
C VAL A 206 18.53 -7.05 13.60
N PRO A 207 19.74 -7.69 13.70
CA PRO A 207 20.86 -7.11 14.42
C PRO A 207 21.41 -5.88 13.69
N GLY A 208 21.91 -4.92 14.46
CA GLY A 208 22.52 -3.70 13.94
C GLY A 208 21.55 -2.68 13.31
N VAL A 209 20.25 -2.87 13.50
CA VAL A 209 19.23 -1.97 12.95
C VAL A 209 18.23 -1.58 14.03
N ASN A 210 17.96 -0.28 14.14
CA ASN A 210 16.91 0.27 14.98
C ASN A 210 15.88 1.01 14.13
N THR A 211 14.62 1.01 14.56
CA THR A 211 13.51 1.62 13.83
C THR A 211 12.71 2.54 14.73
N TYR A 212 12.43 3.72 14.25
CA TYR A 212 11.55 4.68 14.94
C TYR A 212 10.69 5.45 13.95
N SER A 213 9.57 5.99 14.43
CA SER A 213 8.65 6.77 13.60
C SER A 213 8.78 8.24 13.88
N ILE A 214 8.85 9.09 12.84
CA ILE A 214 8.93 10.54 12.91
C ILE A 214 7.77 11.22 12.18
N GLY A 215 7.47 12.46 12.59
CA GLY A 215 6.41 13.27 11.99
C GLY A 215 5.03 13.05 12.60
N SER A 216 4.05 13.81 12.12
CA SER A 216 2.64 13.72 12.48
C SER A 216 1.82 13.12 11.32
N GLU A 217 0.69 12.51 11.63
CA GLU A 217 -0.22 12.03 10.58
C GLU A 217 -0.86 13.21 9.83
N PRO A 218 -1.03 13.07 8.51
CA PRO A 218 -0.88 11.88 7.67
C PRO A 218 0.56 11.61 7.15
N ASN A 219 1.53 12.48 7.45
CA ASN A 219 2.89 12.44 6.90
C ASN A 219 3.90 11.66 7.77
N ARG A 220 3.42 10.90 8.76
CA ARG A 220 4.27 10.12 9.65
C ARG A 220 4.95 8.97 8.91
N ARG A 221 6.26 8.81 9.14
CA ARG A 221 7.13 7.89 8.41
C ARG A 221 8.06 7.11 9.32
N VAL A 222 8.56 5.98 8.86
CA VAL A 222 9.54 5.17 9.59
C VAL A 222 10.94 5.56 9.15
N VAL A 223 11.83 5.68 10.13
CA VAL A 223 13.27 5.81 9.92
C VAL A 223 13.93 4.52 10.38
N VAL A 224 14.75 3.96 9.52
CA VAL A 224 15.59 2.80 9.81
C VAL A 224 17.00 3.31 10.01
N SER A 225 17.53 3.16 11.21
CA SER A 225 18.87 3.65 11.60
C SER A 225 19.81 2.50 11.91
N TYR A 226 21.10 2.71 11.69
CA TYR A 226 22.12 1.77 12.14
C TYR A 226 22.30 1.91 13.66
N ASP A 227 22.28 0.76 14.35
CA ASP A 227 22.52 0.69 15.78
C ASP A 227 23.67 -0.28 16.03
N ARG A 228 24.77 0.24 16.61
CA ARG A 228 25.99 -0.54 16.86
C ARG A 228 25.83 -1.51 18.03
N ASP A 229 24.94 -1.19 18.96
CA ASP A 229 24.80 -1.88 20.24
C ASP A 229 23.74 -2.99 20.19
N LYS A 230 22.90 -2.96 19.17
CA LYS A 230 21.90 -4.01 18.93
C LYS A 230 22.53 -5.23 18.26
N ARG A 231 22.86 -6.24 19.08
CA ARG A 231 23.38 -7.55 18.66
C ARG A 231 22.29 -8.59 18.59
#